data_a2d7459f506e2ab3a501923c7526cac0
#
_entry.id   a2d7459f506e2ab3a501923c7526cac0
#
_cell.length_a   1.000
_cell.length_b   1.000
_cell.length_c   1.000
_cell.angle_alpha   90.00
_cell.angle_beta   90.00
_cell.angle_gamma   90.00
#
_symmetry.space_group_name_H-M   'P 1'
#
loop_
_entity.id
_entity.type
_entity.pdbx_description
1 polymer ?
#
loop_
_entity_poly.entity_id
_entity_poly.type
_entity_poly.pdbx_seq_one_letter_code
_entity_poly.pdbx_strand_id
1 'polypeptide(L)'
;MLQALLLGILLLGLGGMARAADFMLTDSTGKVHKLSQYKGKWVLVNFWATWCPPCLAEIPDLNELHENKKANVAVFGIALQYANPKQVIDFAEGLMVSYPIVLGNPKIASQIGPVDGLPTTYLYNPQGKLVAHQLGPITKEAVEEFIRSADKAAKK
;
A
#
# COMPACT_ATOMS: atom_id res chain seq x y z
N MET A 1 -57.64 -15.34 32.88
CA MET A 1 -56.63 -14.25 32.88
C MET A 1 -55.29 -14.88 32.53
N LEU A 2 -54.88 -14.76 31.26
CA LEU A 2 -53.66 -15.35 30.75
C LEU A 2 -52.70 -14.21 30.39
N GLN A 3 -51.67 -14.01 31.22
CA GLN A 3 -50.65 -12.99 31.05
C GLN A 3 -49.58 -13.50 30.10
N ALA A 4 -49.57 -13.01 28.85
CA ALA A 4 -48.54 -13.32 27.87
C ALA A 4 -47.29 -12.46 28.16
N LEU A 5 -46.21 -13.11 28.62
CA LEU A 5 -44.87 -12.53 28.70
C LEU A 5 -44.26 -12.48 27.30
N LEU A 6 -44.16 -11.27 26.73
CA LEU A 6 -43.36 -11.01 25.53
C LEU A 6 -41.90 -10.90 25.94
N LEU A 7 -41.10 -11.92 25.66
CA LEU A 7 -39.65 -11.91 25.77
C LEU A 7 -39.10 -11.16 24.52
N GLY A 8 -38.70 -9.91 24.69
CA GLY A 8 -38.00 -9.16 23.68
C GLY A 8 -36.58 -9.70 23.50
N ILE A 9 -36.32 -10.40 22.41
CA ILE A 9 -34.96 -10.81 22.00
C ILE A 9 -34.27 -9.58 21.42
N LEU A 10 -33.38 -8.98 22.22
CA LEU A 10 -32.46 -7.92 21.79
C LEU A 10 -31.35 -8.56 20.94
N LEU A 11 -31.53 -8.56 19.61
CA LEU A 11 -30.48 -8.93 18.66
C LEU A 11 -29.38 -7.85 18.69
N LEU A 12 -28.36 -8.06 19.52
CA LEU A 12 -27.09 -7.35 19.42
C LEU A 12 -26.44 -7.75 18.11
N GLY A 13 -26.63 -6.91 17.08
CA GLY A 13 -25.91 -7.03 15.84
C GLY A 13 -24.40 -6.88 16.10
N LEU A 14 -23.67 -7.98 16.12
CA LEU A 14 -22.22 -7.99 15.99
C LEU A 14 -21.88 -7.45 14.58
N GLY A 15 -21.77 -6.14 14.47
CA GLY A 15 -21.15 -5.50 13.33
C GLY A 15 -19.70 -5.97 13.25
N GLY A 16 -19.46 -7.01 12.47
CA GLY A 16 -18.11 -7.44 12.14
C GLY A 16 -17.37 -6.27 11.48
N MET A 17 -16.49 -5.61 12.22
CA MET A 17 -15.49 -4.73 11.64
C MET A 17 -14.68 -5.58 10.68
N ALA A 18 -14.91 -5.42 9.37
CA ALA A 18 -14.04 -5.97 8.35
C ALA A 18 -12.62 -5.42 8.63
N ARG A 19 -11.78 -6.24 9.24
CA ARG A 19 -10.36 -5.92 9.43
C ARG A 19 -9.77 -5.79 8.05
N ALA A 20 -9.32 -4.59 7.70
CA ALA A 20 -8.45 -4.42 6.54
C ALA A 20 -7.31 -5.44 6.67
N ALA A 21 -7.04 -6.18 5.59
CA ALA A 21 -5.98 -7.18 5.60
C ALA A 21 -4.66 -6.49 5.95
N ASP A 22 -4.06 -6.88 7.10
CA ASP A 22 -2.79 -6.32 7.57
C ASP A 22 -1.67 -7.05 6.84
N PHE A 23 -1.17 -6.49 5.75
CA PHE A 23 -0.04 -7.09 5.05
C PHE A 23 1.23 -7.07 5.91
N MET A 24 2.10 -8.02 5.67
CA MET A 24 3.43 -8.11 6.28
C MET A 24 4.47 -8.28 5.18
N LEU A 25 5.35 -7.29 5.03
CA LEU A 25 6.41 -7.25 4.04
C LEU A 25 7.77 -7.29 4.74
N THR A 26 8.71 -8.07 4.21
CA THR A 26 10.11 -8.03 4.64
C THR A 26 10.92 -7.37 3.53
N ASP A 27 11.60 -6.26 3.84
CA ASP A 27 12.43 -5.57 2.87
C ASP A 27 13.79 -6.25 2.65
N SER A 28 14.56 -5.74 1.69
CA SER A 28 15.87 -6.28 1.30
C SER A 28 16.92 -6.23 2.42
N THR A 29 16.69 -5.43 3.46
CA THR A 29 17.56 -5.35 4.66
C THR A 29 17.16 -6.35 5.74
N GLY A 30 16.05 -7.07 5.55
CA GLY A 30 15.48 -8.00 6.52
C GLY A 30 14.51 -7.36 7.50
N LYS A 31 14.22 -6.06 7.38
CA LYS A 31 13.25 -5.38 8.24
C LYS A 31 11.82 -5.76 7.87
N VAL A 32 11.02 -6.09 8.89
CA VAL A 32 9.60 -6.43 8.73
C VAL A 32 8.75 -5.18 8.89
N HIS A 33 7.84 -4.98 7.93
CA HIS A 33 6.87 -3.90 7.88
C HIS A 33 5.46 -4.47 7.89
N LYS A 34 4.63 -4.06 8.84
CA LYS A 34 3.20 -4.37 8.89
C LYS A 34 2.40 -3.11 8.61
N LEU A 35 1.33 -3.20 7.83
CA LEU A 35 0.49 -2.04 7.52
C LEU A 35 0.00 -1.34 8.80
N SER A 36 -0.34 -2.11 9.83
CA SER A 36 -0.77 -1.58 11.14
C SER A 36 0.24 -0.68 11.85
N GLN A 37 1.54 -0.78 11.53
CA GLN A 37 2.60 0.08 12.07
C GLN A 37 2.63 1.47 11.43
N TYR A 38 1.92 1.66 10.31
CA TYR A 38 1.86 2.90 9.54
C TYR A 38 0.56 3.68 9.75
N LYS A 39 -0.21 3.38 10.81
CA LYS A 39 -1.38 4.18 11.17
C LYS A 39 -1.01 5.65 11.34
N GLY A 40 -1.85 6.53 10.81
CA GLY A 40 -1.58 7.97 10.75
C GLY A 40 -0.77 8.41 9.54
N LYS A 41 -0.29 7.48 8.70
CA LYS A 41 0.41 7.75 7.44
C LYS A 41 -0.34 7.16 6.26
N TRP A 42 -0.22 7.79 5.13
CA TRP A 42 -0.53 7.18 3.84
C TRP A 42 0.51 6.11 3.52
N VAL A 43 0.09 4.99 2.94
CA VAL A 43 1.00 3.91 2.53
C VAL A 43 0.79 3.61 1.06
N LEU A 44 1.85 3.76 0.28
CA LEU A 44 1.88 3.48 -1.15
C LEU A 44 2.71 2.22 -1.38
N VAL A 45 2.10 1.23 -2.02
CA VAL A 45 2.76 -0.01 -2.43
C VAL A 45 2.79 -0.06 -3.94
N ASN A 46 4.01 -0.04 -4.51
CA ASN A 46 4.24 -0.03 -5.94
C ASN A 46 4.88 -1.36 -6.37
N PHE A 47 4.26 -2.03 -7.33
CA PHE A 47 4.80 -3.21 -7.98
C PHE A 47 5.57 -2.80 -9.23
N TRP A 48 6.81 -3.22 -9.33
CA TRP A 48 7.73 -2.83 -10.40
C TRP A 48 8.65 -3.97 -10.83
N ALA A 49 9.42 -3.75 -11.90
CA ALA A 49 10.50 -4.65 -12.32
C ALA A 49 11.67 -3.85 -12.92
N THR A 50 12.87 -4.41 -12.85
CA THR A 50 14.10 -3.77 -13.35
C THR A 50 14.11 -3.55 -14.87
N TRP A 51 13.34 -4.35 -15.60
CA TRP A 51 13.20 -4.30 -17.06
C TRP A 51 11.97 -3.51 -17.56
N CYS A 52 11.23 -2.85 -16.65
CA CYS A 52 9.98 -2.14 -16.94
C CYS A 52 10.23 -0.63 -17.09
N PRO A 53 10.36 -0.07 -18.33
CA PRO A 53 10.70 1.34 -18.52
C PRO A 53 9.75 2.32 -17.83
N PRO A 54 8.39 2.17 -17.88
CA PRO A 54 7.51 3.09 -17.15
C PRO A 54 7.65 2.98 -15.63
N CYS A 55 8.02 1.80 -15.09
CA CYS A 55 8.31 1.67 -13.66
C CYS A 55 9.55 2.48 -13.26
N LEU A 56 10.58 2.48 -14.10
CA LEU A 56 11.82 3.22 -13.84
C LEU A 56 11.60 4.73 -13.91
N ALA A 57 10.73 5.17 -14.81
CA ALA A 57 10.41 6.58 -14.99
C ALA A 57 9.73 7.22 -13.77
N GLU A 58 8.97 6.45 -12.97
CA GLU A 58 8.28 6.96 -11.77
C GLU A 58 9.11 6.93 -10.47
N ILE A 59 10.31 6.28 -10.49
CA ILE A 59 11.17 6.17 -9.29
C ILE A 59 11.51 7.54 -8.67
N PRO A 60 11.88 8.59 -9.42
CA PRO A 60 12.14 9.90 -8.83
C PRO A 60 10.95 10.47 -8.06
N ASP A 61 9.75 10.36 -8.60
CA ASP A 61 8.51 10.82 -7.96
C ASP A 61 8.21 10.02 -6.68
N LEU A 62 8.45 8.71 -6.71
CA LEU A 62 8.29 7.85 -5.54
C LEU A 62 9.32 8.15 -4.43
N ASN A 63 10.57 8.47 -4.80
CA ASN A 63 11.59 8.94 -3.87
C ASN A 63 11.14 10.24 -3.19
N GLU A 64 10.71 11.24 -3.98
CA GLU A 64 10.25 12.51 -3.44
C GLU A 64 9.04 12.35 -2.49
N LEU A 65 8.07 11.49 -2.84
CA LEU A 65 6.94 11.18 -1.96
C LEU A 65 7.40 10.55 -0.64
N HIS A 66 8.37 9.64 -0.70
CA HIS A 66 8.89 8.94 0.48
C HIS A 66 9.68 9.87 1.41
N GLU A 67 10.50 10.73 0.84
CA GLU A 67 11.39 11.65 1.56
C GLU A 67 10.65 12.88 2.09
N ASN A 68 9.56 13.29 1.44
CA ASN A 68 8.78 14.46 1.84
C ASN A 68 7.97 14.19 3.11
N LYS A 69 8.53 14.58 4.26
CA LYS A 69 7.85 14.41 5.56
C LYS A 69 6.49 15.11 5.64
N LYS A 70 6.26 16.16 4.84
CA LYS A 70 4.95 16.87 4.80
C LYS A 70 3.90 16.08 4.05
N ALA A 71 4.29 15.29 3.04
CA ALA A 71 3.38 14.42 2.31
C ALA A 71 2.87 13.26 3.20
N ASN A 72 3.63 12.90 4.24
CA ASN A 72 3.31 11.85 5.20
C ASN A 72 2.96 10.51 4.53
N VAL A 73 3.71 10.16 3.47
CA VAL A 73 3.56 8.93 2.68
C VAL A 73 4.72 7.99 2.96
N ALA A 74 4.43 6.75 3.31
CA ALA A 74 5.40 5.66 3.31
C ALA A 74 5.29 4.91 1.98
N VAL A 75 6.38 4.79 1.24
CA VAL A 75 6.42 4.07 -0.03
C VAL A 75 7.12 2.73 0.15
N PHE A 76 6.62 1.69 -0.52
CA PHE A 76 7.23 0.35 -0.63
C PHE A 76 7.29 -0.06 -2.09
N GLY A 77 8.46 -0.45 -2.57
CA GLY A 77 8.64 -1.02 -3.91
C GLY A 77 8.72 -2.54 -3.85
N ILE A 78 7.74 -3.25 -4.42
CA ILE A 78 7.74 -4.71 -4.53
C ILE A 78 8.24 -5.10 -5.92
N ALA A 79 9.46 -5.60 -5.99
CA ALA A 79 10.05 -6.07 -7.25
C ALA A 79 9.48 -7.43 -7.64
N LEU A 80 9.05 -7.58 -8.88
CA LEU A 80 8.53 -8.82 -9.45
C LEU A 80 9.34 -9.26 -10.67
N GLN A 81 9.16 -10.53 -11.07
CA GLN A 81 9.69 -11.09 -12.32
C GLN A 81 11.21 -10.91 -12.48
N TYR A 82 11.94 -11.19 -11.44
CA TYR A 82 13.42 -11.20 -11.43
C TYR A 82 13.96 -12.62 -11.30
N ALA A 83 15.12 -12.89 -11.92
CA ALA A 83 15.82 -14.17 -11.80
C ALA A 83 16.81 -14.17 -10.63
N ASN A 84 17.42 -13.02 -10.33
CA ASN A 84 18.44 -12.89 -9.30
C ASN A 84 18.09 -11.77 -8.31
N PRO A 85 17.83 -12.10 -7.03
CA PRO A 85 17.54 -11.11 -5.98
C PRO A 85 18.61 -10.03 -5.85
N LYS A 86 19.89 -10.39 -5.92
CA LYS A 86 20.99 -9.43 -5.79
C LYS A 86 20.98 -8.38 -6.90
N GLN A 87 20.65 -8.77 -8.12
CA GLN A 87 20.56 -7.81 -9.24
C GLN A 87 19.47 -6.75 -9.01
N VAL A 88 18.35 -7.12 -8.38
CA VAL A 88 17.29 -6.15 -8.04
C VAL A 88 17.80 -5.12 -7.05
N ILE A 89 18.52 -5.56 -6.03
CA ILE A 89 19.05 -4.70 -4.97
C ILE A 89 20.11 -3.77 -5.54
N ASP A 90 21.11 -4.32 -6.25
CA ASP A 90 22.18 -3.52 -6.89
C ASP A 90 21.60 -2.49 -7.87
N PHE A 91 20.55 -2.87 -8.60
CA PHE A 91 19.89 -1.99 -9.56
C PHE A 91 19.13 -0.85 -8.86
N ALA A 92 18.39 -1.15 -7.79
CA ALA A 92 17.68 -0.14 -6.99
C ALA A 92 18.67 0.84 -6.32
N GLU A 93 19.79 0.35 -5.80
CA GLU A 93 20.88 1.16 -5.26
C GLU A 93 21.47 2.09 -6.33
N GLY A 94 21.73 1.56 -7.53
CA GLY A 94 22.24 2.33 -8.67
C GLY A 94 21.29 3.45 -9.13
N LEU A 95 20.00 3.29 -8.93
CA LEU A 95 18.97 4.31 -9.18
C LEU A 95 18.70 5.20 -7.96
N MET A 96 19.45 5.04 -6.87
CA MET A 96 19.28 5.79 -5.61
C MET A 96 17.84 5.71 -5.07
N VAL A 97 17.23 4.52 -5.13
CA VAL A 97 15.90 4.30 -4.55
C VAL A 97 15.99 4.49 -3.04
N SER A 98 15.21 5.42 -2.49
CA SER A 98 15.25 5.81 -1.08
C SER A 98 14.24 5.09 -0.19
N TYR A 99 13.28 4.40 -0.79
CA TYR A 99 12.23 3.66 -0.08
C TYR A 99 12.55 2.15 0.00
N PRO A 100 11.97 1.42 0.98
CA PRO A 100 12.18 -0.01 1.14
C PRO A 100 11.84 -0.82 -0.10
N ILE A 101 12.77 -1.69 -0.53
CA ILE A 101 12.58 -2.65 -1.63
C ILE A 101 12.27 -4.02 -1.03
N VAL A 102 11.17 -4.60 -1.50
CA VAL A 102 10.73 -5.95 -1.14
C VAL A 102 10.93 -6.86 -2.36
N LEU A 103 11.55 -8.00 -2.14
CA LEU A 103 11.67 -9.04 -3.16
C LEU A 103 10.35 -9.82 -3.24
N GLY A 104 9.52 -9.45 -4.23
CA GLY A 104 8.17 -9.95 -4.38
C GLY A 104 8.09 -11.37 -4.93
N ASN A 105 6.97 -12.01 -4.65
CA ASN A 105 6.53 -13.28 -5.20
C ASN A 105 4.99 -13.36 -5.16
N PRO A 106 4.34 -14.37 -5.74
CA PRO A 106 2.88 -14.48 -5.74
C PRO A 106 2.24 -14.42 -4.35
N LYS A 107 2.88 -15.00 -3.32
CA LYS A 107 2.39 -14.97 -1.94
C LYS A 107 2.43 -13.57 -1.32
N ILE A 108 3.47 -12.78 -1.65
CA ILE A 108 3.58 -11.39 -1.21
C ILE A 108 2.55 -10.54 -1.95
N ALA A 109 2.46 -10.67 -3.27
CA ALA A 109 1.50 -9.93 -4.07
C ALA A 109 0.05 -10.16 -3.61
N SER A 110 -0.33 -11.40 -3.29
CA SER A 110 -1.68 -11.75 -2.83
C SER A 110 -2.10 -11.10 -1.51
N GLN A 111 -1.17 -10.58 -0.71
CA GLN A 111 -1.48 -9.81 0.50
C GLN A 111 -1.96 -8.38 0.18
N ILE A 112 -1.63 -7.87 -1.00
CA ILE A 112 -1.91 -6.49 -1.45
C ILE A 112 -3.11 -6.48 -2.40
N GLY A 113 -3.00 -7.25 -3.51
CA GLY A 113 -4.02 -7.32 -4.53
C GLY A 113 -3.51 -7.88 -5.85
N PRO A 114 -4.38 -8.01 -6.87
CA PRO A 114 -4.00 -8.49 -8.19
C PRO A 114 -3.00 -7.57 -8.89
N VAL A 115 -2.07 -8.16 -9.65
CA VAL A 115 -1.07 -7.45 -10.44
C VAL A 115 -1.18 -7.89 -11.90
N ASP A 116 -2.05 -7.21 -12.66
CA ASP A 116 -2.35 -7.53 -14.05
C ASP A 116 -1.33 -6.95 -15.04
N GLY A 117 -0.45 -6.06 -14.56
CA GLY A 117 0.61 -5.42 -15.34
C GLY A 117 1.54 -4.59 -14.46
N LEU A 118 2.59 -4.00 -15.06
CA LEU A 118 3.56 -3.17 -14.35
C LEU A 118 3.71 -1.80 -15.03
N PRO A 119 3.85 -0.73 -14.23
CA PRO A 119 3.70 -0.72 -12.78
C PRO A 119 2.26 -0.86 -12.32
N THR A 120 2.05 -1.35 -11.10
CA THR A 120 0.75 -1.34 -10.42
C THR A 120 0.93 -0.76 -9.03
N THR A 121 0.09 0.20 -8.65
CA THR A 121 0.20 0.90 -7.37
C THR A 121 -1.08 0.77 -6.56
N TYR A 122 -0.92 0.52 -5.27
CA TYR A 122 -1.98 0.49 -4.26
C TYR A 122 -1.75 1.58 -3.22
N LEU A 123 -2.81 2.29 -2.84
CA LEU A 123 -2.73 3.37 -1.85
C LEU A 123 -3.68 3.11 -0.68
N TYR A 124 -3.11 3.08 0.51
CA TYR A 124 -3.83 2.92 1.78
C TYR A 124 -3.87 4.25 2.52
N ASN A 125 -5.02 4.57 3.11
CA ASN A 125 -5.18 5.78 3.90
C ASN A 125 -4.59 5.64 5.32
N PRO A 126 -4.55 6.71 6.14
CA PRO A 126 -4.01 6.69 7.51
C PRO A 126 -4.69 5.70 8.46
N GLN A 127 -5.88 5.22 8.13
CA GLN A 127 -6.59 4.18 8.88
C GLN A 127 -6.20 2.77 8.45
N GLY A 128 -5.31 2.63 7.43
CA GLY A 128 -4.89 1.35 6.85
C GLY A 128 -5.93 0.74 5.90
N LYS A 129 -6.88 1.52 5.40
CA LYS A 129 -7.87 1.07 4.43
C LYS A 129 -7.33 1.32 3.02
N LEU A 130 -7.42 0.32 2.14
CA LEU A 130 -7.17 0.49 0.71
C LEU A 130 -8.20 1.45 0.10
N VAL A 131 -7.74 2.51 -0.53
CA VAL A 131 -8.60 3.58 -1.07
C VAL A 131 -8.37 3.89 -2.54
N ALA A 132 -7.24 3.45 -3.11
CA ALA A 132 -6.97 3.60 -4.53
C ALA A 132 -6.09 2.47 -5.06
N HIS A 133 -6.26 2.17 -6.34
CA HIS A 133 -5.48 1.24 -7.13
C HIS A 133 -5.30 1.80 -8.54
N GLN A 134 -4.08 1.77 -9.05
CA GLN A 134 -3.74 2.26 -10.38
C GLN A 134 -2.88 1.23 -11.11
N LEU A 135 -3.32 0.82 -12.30
CA LEU A 135 -2.50 0.14 -13.30
C LEU A 135 -1.88 1.18 -14.22
N GLY A 136 -0.57 1.09 -14.44
CA GLY A 136 0.20 2.08 -15.19
C GLY A 136 0.94 3.08 -14.30
N PRO A 137 1.79 3.95 -14.89
CA PRO A 137 2.62 4.86 -14.14
C PRO A 137 1.80 5.92 -13.38
N ILE A 138 2.37 6.38 -12.28
CA ILE A 138 1.83 7.47 -11.45
C ILE A 138 2.84 8.61 -11.38
N THR A 139 2.36 9.80 -10.99
CA THR A 139 3.22 10.95 -10.67
C THR A 139 3.01 11.37 -9.22
N LYS A 140 4.00 12.04 -8.66
CA LYS A 140 3.92 12.62 -7.31
C LYS A 140 2.70 13.56 -7.19
N GLU A 141 2.51 14.41 -8.18
CA GLU A 141 1.41 15.38 -8.19
C GLU A 141 0.05 14.71 -8.15
N ALA A 142 -0.14 13.62 -8.90
CA ALA A 142 -1.40 12.86 -8.91
C ALA A 142 -1.68 12.22 -7.55
N VAL A 143 -0.66 11.65 -6.91
CA VAL A 143 -0.79 11.07 -5.56
C VAL A 143 -1.11 12.15 -4.52
N GLU A 144 -0.39 13.27 -4.53
CA GLU A 144 -0.63 14.37 -3.59
C GLU A 144 -2.01 15.02 -3.79
N GLU A 145 -2.49 15.15 -5.03
CA GLU A 145 -3.84 15.66 -5.31
C GLU A 145 -4.91 14.71 -4.77
N PHE A 146 -4.75 13.41 -5.00
CA PHE A 146 -5.65 12.40 -4.44
C PHE A 146 -5.70 12.49 -2.90
N ILE A 147 -4.54 12.55 -2.25
CA ILE A 147 -4.43 12.68 -0.79
C ILE A 147 -5.14 13.93 -0.29
N ARG A 148 -4.87 15.10 -0.90
CA ARG A 148 -5.54 16.36 -0.53
C ARG A 148 -7.06 16.28 -0.64
N SER A 149 -7.55 15.63 -1.69
CA SER A 149 -8.98 15.47 -1.93
C SER A 149 -9.63 14.56 -0.89
N ALA A 150 -8.98 13.43 -0.58
CA ALA A 150 -9.43 12.47 0.42
C ALA A 150 -9.44 13.06 1.84
N ASP A 151 -8.40 13.82 2.22
CA ASP A 151 -8.30 14.48 3.52
C ASP A 151 -9.37 15.57 3.70
N LYS A 152 -9.73 16.30 2.63
CA LYS A 152 -10.85 17.26 2.65
C LYS A 152 -12.20 16.56 2.84
N ALA A 153 -12.39 15.42 2.20
CA ALA A 153 -13.64 14.66 2.33
C ALA A 153 -13.81 14.06 3.74
N ALA A 154 -12.71 13.64 4.38
CA ALA A 154 -12.74 13.06 5.73
C ALA A 154 -13.02 14.09 6.86
N LYS A 155 -12.90 15.39 6.57
CA LYS A 155 -13.15 16.50 7.52
C LYS A 155 -14.57 17.06 7.48
N LYS A 156 -15.40 16.59 6.56
CA LYS A 156 -16.82 16.95 6.43
C LYS A 156 -17.72 15.92 7.11
#